data_95f0687b64cb1866693392559bbc63cd
#
_entry.id   95f0687b64cb1866693392559bbc63cd
#
_cell.length_a   1.000
_cell.length_b   1.000
_cell.length_c   1.000
_cell.angle_alpha   90.00
_cell.angle_beta   90.00
_cell.angle_gamma   90.00
#
_symmetry.space_group_name_H-M   'P 1'
#
loop_
_entity.id
_entity.type
_entity.pdbx_description
1 polymer ?
#
loop_
_entity_poly.entity_id
_entity_poly.type
_entity_poly.pdbx_seq_one_letter_code
_entity_poly.pdbx_strand_id
1 'polypeptide(L)'
;MDRFSALKAFTRVVEAGSFTRAADSLNMPNATLSKTIQQLEAHLGVSLLQRTTRRITVTPEGREYYEKARCLLEDLEEIDASFNTARNKPKGHLRIAIGGSTACDVLIPLLADFMTSWPDIRIDLQVADKPADLISGNIDCAIRGGPMEDSTLIARKIGEATLVTCATPGYLQRYGTPASPDELHHGHRLISYLSPASGRAFPFRFTRHGVSTELKTEPHLGINESNAHIAAGEAGLGIVQTFTYSLKPALASGELVEILSAWRPAPYPFHVVYARHRHVPPRLRVFIDWLAAVFPA
;
A
#
# COMPACT_ATOMS: atom_id res chain seq x y z
N MET A 1 -12.12 34.02 13.84
CA MET A 1 -11.27 32.89 14.25
C MET A 1 -10.23 32.67 13.17
N ASP A 2 -8.96 32.68 13.50
CA ASP A 2 -7.93 32.18 12.60
C ASP A 2 -8.03 30.65 12.53
N ARG A 3 -8.45 30.14 11.35
CA ARG A 3 -8.67 28.71 11.14
C ARG A 3 -7.38 27.92 11.25
N PHE A 4 -6.29 28.49 10.83
CA PHE A 4 -5.00 27.83 10.82
C PHE A 4 -4.47 27.61 12.25
N SER A 5 -4.54 28.64 13.07
CA SER A 5 -4.25 28.54 14.49
C SER A 5 -5.19 27.56 15.20
N ALA A 6 -6.47 27.49 14.80
CA ALA A 6 -7.42 26.55 15.37
C ALA A 6 -7.13 25.09 14.98
N LEU A 7 -6.72 24.85 13.74
CA LEU A 7 -6.24 23.53 13.27
C LEU A 7 -5.02 23.07 14.09
N LYS A 8 -3.99 23.90 14.20
CA LYS A 8 -2.79 23.61 15.02
C LYS A 8 -3.15 23.33 16.49
N ALA A 9 -4.02 24.15 17.04
CA ALA A 9 -4.48 24.00 18.43
C ALA A 9 -5.18 22.66 18.66
N PHE A 10 -6.11 22.31 17.79
CA PHE A 10 -6.86 21.05 17.87
C PHE A 10 -5.94 19.83 17.72
N THR A 11 -5.13 19.81 16.66
CA THR A 11 -4.18 18.71 16.40
C THR A 11 -3.27 18.50 17.60
N ARG A 12 -2.74 19.57 18.18
CA ARG A 12 -1.86 19.49 19.33
C ARG A 12 -2.55 19.00 20.60
N VAL A 13 -3.83 19.33 20.81
CA VAL A 13 -4.62 18.81 21.95
C VAL A 13 -4.84 17.31 21.83
N VAL A 14 -5.14 16.82 20.63
CA VAL A 14 -5.30 15.39 20.35
C VAL A 14 -4.00 14.62 20.63
N GLU A 15 -2.88 15.10 20.09
CA GLU A 15 -1.55 14.48 20.27
C GLU A 15 -1.07 14.47 21.72
N ALA A 16 -1.24 15.59 22.42
CA ALA A 16 -0.82 15.72 23.80
C ALA A 16 -1.74 14.97 24.76
N GLY A 17 -3.00 14.68 24.36
CA GLY A 17 -4.02 14.10 25.22
C GLY A 17 -4.36 14.96 26.45
N SER A 18 -3.96 16.25 26.43
CA SER A 18 -4.11 17.19 27.54
C SER A 18 -4.09 18.64 27.05
N PHE A 19 -5.07 19.44 27.49
CA PHE A 19 -5.10 20.87 27.16
C PHE A 19 -3.89 21.60 27.73
N THR A 20 -3.47 21.27 28.95
CA THR A 20 -2.33 21.94 29.60
C THR A 20 -1.04 21.67 28.84
N ARG A 21 -0.74 20.40 28.53
CA ARG A 21 0.47 20.05 27.74
C ARG A 21 0.45 20.64 26.33
N ALA A 22 -0.71 20.69 25.70
CA ALA A 22 -0.86 21.32 24.39
C ALA A 22 -0.64 22.82 24.46
N ALA A 23 -1.22 23.51 25.46
CA ALA A 23 -1.07 24.93 25.68
C ALA A 23 0.39 25.32 25.91
N ASP A 24 1.09 24.57 26.79
CA ASP A 24 2.52 24.76 27.06
C ASP A 24 3.35 24.60 25.77
N SER A 25 3.07 23.58 24.96
CA SER A 25 3.80 23.32 23.70
C SER A 25 3.54 24.37 22.62
N LEU A 26 2.41 25.07 22.67
CA LEU A 26 2.04 26.13 21.74
C LEU A 26 2.38 27.53 22.26
N ASN A 27 2.97 27.65 23.47
CA ASN A 27 3.23 28.90 24.16
C ASN A 27 1.98 29.80 24.26
N MET A 28 0.82 29.21 24.59
CA MET A 28 -0.44 29.96 24.71
C MET A 28 -1.17 29.62 26.01
N PRO A 29 -1.96 30.58 26.55
CA PRO A 29 -2.77 30.36 27.75
C PRO A 29 -3.81 29.23 27.51
N ASN A 30 -4.01 28.39 28.52
CA ASN A 30 -4.96 27.29 28.48
C ASN A 30 -6.41 27.74 28.17
N ALA A 31 -6.79 28.89 28.70
CA ALA A 31 -8.10 29.50 28.44
C ALA A 31 -8.26 29.89 26.95
N THR A 32 -7.20 30.43 26.34
CA THR A 32 -7.17 30.79 24.91
C THR A 32 -7.28 29.53 24.04
N LEU A 33 -6.50 28.51 24.35
CA LEU A 33 -6.56 27.21 23.65
C LEU A 33 -7.97 26.59 23.70
N SER A 34 -8.58 26.57 24.91
CA SER A 34 -9.94 26.10 25.12
C SER A 34 -10.97 26.88 24.30
N LYS A 35 -10.87 28.21 24.29
CA LYS A 35 -11.75 29.06 23.48
C LYS A 35 -11.58 28.82 21.98
N THR A 36 -10.35 28.66 21.52
CA THR A 36 -10.05 28.38 20.11
C THR A 36 -10.69 27.09 19.66
N ILE A 37 -10.61 26.03 20.46
CA ILE A 37 -11.25 24.75 20.15
C ILE A 37 -12.78 24.88 20.15
N GLN A 38 -13.38 25.56 21.13
CA GLN A 38 -14.82 25.79 21.16
C GLN A 38 -15.32 26.57 19.92
N GLN A 39 -14.56 27.57 19.49
CA GLN A 39 -14.88 28.31 18.27
C GLN A 39 -14.75 27.46 17.01
N LEU A 40 -13.81 26.52 16.98
CA LEU A 40 -13.68 25.56 15.89
C LEU A 40 -14.88 24.61 15.83
N GLU A 41 -15.25 24.02 16.96
CA GLU A 41 -16.42 23.13 17.07
C GLU A 41 -17.73 23.87 16.69
N ALA A 42 -17.90 25.09 17.17
CA ALA A 42 -19.04 25.95 16.82
C ALA A 42 -19.09 26.28 15.33
N HIS A 43 -17.91 26.49 14.70
CA HIS A 43 -17.82 26.77 13.26
C HIS A 43 -18.17 25.53 12.41
N LEU A 44 -17.76 24.35 12.87
CA LEU A 44 -18.02 23.07 12.19
C LEU A 44 -19.44 22.53 12.47
N GLY A 45 -20.10 23.01 13.54
CA GLY A 45 -21.39 22.54 13.99
C GLY A 45 -21.36 21.13 14.62
N VAL A 46 -20.15 20.63 14.98
CA VAL A 46 -19.97 19.31 15.58
C VAL A 46 -18.97 19.38 16.73
N SER A 47 -19.12 18.50 17.72
CA SER A 47 -18.14 18.35 18.79
C SER A 47 -17.01 17.44 18.35
N LEU A 48 -15.77 17.92 18.40
CA LEU A 48 -14.57 17.17 18.09
C LEU A 48 -13.98 16.46 19.31
N LEU A 49 -14.22 17.02 20.50
CA LEU A 49 -13.72 16.52 21.77
C LEU A 49 -14.86 16.35 22.78
N GLN A 50 -14.89 15.23 23.46
CA GLN A 50 -15.71 15.04 24.67
C GLN A 50 -14.84 15.32 25.89
N ARG A 51 -15.28 16.28 26.72
CA ARG A 51 -14.61 16.68 27.94
C ARG A 51 -15.24 15.93 29.12
N THR A 52 -14.48 15.06 29.74
CA THR A 52 -14.77 14.63 31.10
C THR A 52 -13.80 15.31 32.05
N THR A 53 -14.13 15.45 33.31
CA THR A 53 -13.27 16.09 34.32
C THR A 53 -11.91 15.42 34.51
N ARG A 54 -11.70 14.24 33.93
CA ARG A 54 -10.48 13.44 34.08
C ARG A 54 -9.77 13.06 32.78
N ARG A 55 -10.43 13.13 31.61
CA ARG A 55 -9.84 12.71 30.32
C ARG A 55 -10.47 13.48 29.16
N ILE A 56 -9.64 13.68 28.12
CA ILE A 56 -10.08 14.13 26.81
C ILE A 56 -10.31 12.89 25.97
N THR A 57 -11.51 12.76 25.40
CA THR A 57 -11.81 11.70 24.42
C THR A 57 -12.13 12.37 23.09
N VAL A 58 -11.48 11.91 22.03
CA VAL A 58 -11.73 12.40 20.67
C VAL A 58 -12.98 11.71 20.14
N THR A 59 -13.93 12.49 19.59
CA THR A 59 -15.14 11.95 18.97
C THR A 59 -14.81 11.26 17.63
N PRO A 60 -15.73 10.46 17.05
CA PRO A 60 -15.55 9.94 15.67
C PRO A 60 -15.27 11.06 14.67
N GLU A 61 -16.05 12.15 14.71
CA GLU A 61 -15.89 13.35 13.88
C GLU A 61 -14.55 14.04 14.15
N GLY A 62 -14.14 14.08 15.42
CA GLY A 62 -12.86 14.61 15.83
C GLY A 62 -11.69 13.82 15.27
N ARG A 63 -11.79 12.50 15.19
CA ARG A 63 -10.76 11.64 14.57
C ARG A 63 -10.64 11.92 13.07
N GLU A 64 -11.77 11.95 12.38
CA GLU A 64 -11.78 12.25 10.94
C GLU A 64 -11.20 13.64 10.67
N TYR A 65 -11.60 14.64 11.47
CA TYR A 65 -11.08 15.99 11.36
C TYR A 65 -9.59 16.08 11.69
N TYR A 66 -9.12 15.34 12.70
CA TYR A 66 -7.70 15.28 13.09
C TYR A 66 -6.83 14.77 11.94
N GLU A 67 -7.23 13.66 11.29
CA GLU A 67 -6.46 13.10 10.19
C GLU A 67 -6.33 14.08 9.01
N LYS A 68 -7.44 14.75 8.66
CA LYS A 68 -7.44 15.77 7.59
C LYS A 68 -6.65 17.01 7.96
N ALA A 69 -6.79 17.48 9.20
CA ALA A 69 -6.09 18.66 9.73
C ALA A 69 -4.57 18.43 9.78
N ARG A 70 -4.14 17.25 10.23
CA ARG A 70 -2.73 16.88 10.30
C ARG A 70 -2.07 16.93 8.92
N CYS A 71 -2.74 16.38 7.91
CA CYS A 71 -2.19 16.39 6.54
C CYS A 71 -2.04 17.81 6.00
N LEU A 72 -3.05 18.66 6.21
CA LEU A 72 -3.01 20.04 5.74
C LEU A 72 -1.90 20.84 6.43
N LEU A 73 -1.61 20.57 7.71
CA LEU A 73 -0.50 21.16 8.43
C LEU A 73 0.85 20.66 7.92
N GLU A 74 0.97 19.36 7.65
CA GLU A 74 2.16 18.75 7.06
C GLU A 74 2.44 19.32 5.65
N ASP A 75 1.41 19.46 4.81
CA ASP A 75 1.52 20.04 3.47
C ASP A 75 1.99 21.50 3.52
N LEU A 76 1.51 22.28 4.49
CA LEU A 76 1.97 23.66 4.64
C LEU A 76 3.43 23.73 5.10
N GLU A 77 3.83 22.91 6.08
CA GLU A 77 5.23 22.83 6.51
C GLU A 77 6.15 22.45 5.36
N GLU A 78 5.65 21.63 4.44
CA GLU A 78 6.37 21.21 3.25
C GLU A 78 6.49 22.33 2.21
N ILE A 79 5.42 23.11 2.01
CA ILE A 79 5.46 24.31 1.17
C ILE A 79 6.54 25.27 1.71
N ASP A 80 6.53 25.55 2.99
CA ASP A 80 7.53 26.42 3.64
C ASP A 80 8.95 25.85 3.48
N ALA A 81 9.11 24.53 3.61
CA ALA A 81 10.38 23.84 3.42
C ALA A 81 10.87 23.87 1.97
N SER A 82 9.98 23.87 0.98
CA SER A 82 10.33 23.88 -0.45
C SER A 82 11.02 25.17 -0.89
N PHE A 83 10.75 26.28 -0.19
CA PHE A 83 11.40 27.58 -0.43
C PHE A 83 12.76 27.72 0.28
N ASN A 84 13.07 26.82 1.23
CA ASN A 84 14.33 26.79 1.96
C ASN A 84 15.28 25.71 1.40
N THR A 85 15.52 25.71 0.11
CA THR A 85 16.17 24.65 -0.67
C THR A 85 17.61 24.31 -0.27
N ALA A 86 18.27 25.06 0.59
CA ALA A 86 19.70 24.86 0.89
C ALA A 86 20.00 23.97 2.11
N ARG A 87 19.02 23.56 2.94
CA ARG A 87 19.28 22.90 4.24
C ARG A 87 18.30 21.84 4.72
N ASN A 88 17.16 21.61 4.06
CA ASN A 88 16.16 20.71 4.63
C ASN A 88 16.22 19.32 4.00
N LYS A 89 16.66 18.33 4.80
CA LYS A 89 16.45 16.91 4.48
C LYS A 89 14.94 16.64 4.40
N PRO A 90 14.48 15.80 3.44
CA PRO A 90 13.09 15.37 3.39
C PRO A 90 12.64 14.80 4.74
N LYS A 91 11.50 15.28 5.23
CA LYS A 91 10.91 14.88 6.51
C LYS A 91 9.40 14.81 6.39
N GLY A 92 8.75 14.24 7.38
CA GLY A 92 7.30 14.19 7.47
C GLY A 92 6.75 12.77 7.36
N HIS A 93 5.47 12.64 7.04
CA HIS A 93 4.75 11.37 7.05
C HIS A 93 4.46 10.92 5.62
N LEU A 94 4.80 9.68 5.29
CA LEU A 94 4.58 9.07 3.98
C LEU A 94 3.63 7.88 4.12
N ARG A 95 2.45 7.98 3.51
CA ARG A 95 1.43 6.94 3.51
C ARG A 95 1.41 6.20 2.19
N ILE A 96 1.66 4.90 2.26
CA ILE A 96 1.86 4.04 1.10
C ILE A 96 0.84 2.92 1.13
N ALA A 97 0.05 2.77 0.06
CA ALA A 97 -0.78 1.59 -0.15
C ALA A 97 -0.05 0.55 -0.99
N ILE A 98 -0.14 -0.72 -0.59
CA ILE A 98 0.58 -1.82 -1.26
C ILE A 98 -0.16 -3.14 -1.04
N GLY A 99 -0.07 -4.07 -2.00
CA GLY A 99 -0.58 -5.43 -1.87
C GLY A 99 0.20 -6.28 -0.87
N GLY A 100 -0.49 -7.28 -0.28
CA GLY A 100 0.04 -8.08 0.83
C GLY A 100 1.38 -8.73 0.56
N SER A 101 1.47 -9.58 -0.46
CA SER A 101 2.72 -10.29 -0.77
C SER A 101 3.84 -9.35 -1.21
N THR A 102 3.53 -8.31 -1.99
CA THR A 102 4.53 -7.32 -2.40
C THR A 102 5.09 -6.54 -1.19
N ALA A 103 4.25 -6.25 -0.20
CA ALA A 103 4.70 -5.63 1.04
C ALA A 103 5.65 -6.54 1.80
N CYS A 104 5.24 -7.79 2.05
CA CYS A 104 6.00 -8.74 2.88
C CYS A 104 7.31 -9.18 2.22
N ASP A 105 7.26 -9.50 0.93
CA ASP A 105 8.37 -10.18 0.25
C ASP A 105 9.32 -9.23 -0.48
N VAL A 106 8.88 -7.98 -0.74
CA VAL A 106 9.68 -7.01 -1.49
C VAL A 106 9.93 -5.74 -0.67
N LEU A 107 8.88 -4.98 -0.31
CA LEU A 107 9.09 -3.64 0.24
C LEU A 107 9.68 -3.66 1.65
N ILE A 108 9.07 -4.41 2.58
CA ILE A 108 9.49 -4.44 3.99
C ILE A 108 10.97 -4.84 4.15
N PRO A 109 11.47 -5.89 3.46
CA PRO A 109 12.90 -6.24 3.55
C PRO A 109 13.85 -5.13 3.11
N LEU A 110 13.42 -4.24 2.22
CA LEU A 110 14.24 -3.14 1.70
C LEU A 110 14.12 -1.85 2.53
N LEU A 111 13.05 -1.69 3.33
CA LEU A 111 12.76 -0.45 4.06
C LEU A 111 13.84 -0.06 5.08
N ALA A 112 14.60 -1.00 5.61
CA ALA A 112 15.66 -0.71 6.58
C ALA A 112 16.69 0.29 6.02
N ASP A 113 17.08 0.13 4.76
CA ASP A 113 18.03 1.02 4.08
C ASP A 113 17.42 2.40 3.84
N PHE A 114 16.14 2.45 3.44
CA PHE A 114 15.43 3.72 3.27
C PHE A 114 15.32 4.49 4.58
N MET A 115 14.89 3.84 5.65
CA MET A 115 14.72 4.46 6.97
C MET A 115 16.06 4.94 7.56
N THR A 116 17.14 4.25 7.26
CA THR A 116 18.50 4.69 7.64
C THR A 116 18.93 5.93 6.87
N SER A 117 18.61 5.98 5.57
CA SER A 117 18.97 7.12 4.69
C SER A 117 18.11 8.36 4.96
N TRP A 118 16.87 8.17 5.37
CA TRP A 118 15.87 9.22 5.59
C TRP A 118 15.18 9.08 6.95
N PRO A 119 15.93 9.27 8.08
CA PRO A 119 15.42 9.00 9.43
C PRO A 119 14.27 9.94 9.88
N ASP A 120 14.11 11.09 9.22
CA ASP A 120 13.07 12.06 9.51
C ASP A 120 11.76 11.80 8.74
N ILE A 121 11.72 10.75 7.88
CA ILE A 121 10.51 10.30 7.19
C ILE A 121 9.88 9.17 7.99
N ARG A 122 8.63 9.35 8.41
CA ARG A 122 7.80 8.32 9.02
C ARG A 122 6.97 7.64 7.93
N ILE A 123 6.84 6.32 7.99
CA ILE A 123 6.11 5.54 6.99
C ILE A 123 4.92 4.85 7.63
N ASP A 124 3.73 5.02 7.03
CA ASP A 124 2.55 4.20 7.28
C ASP A 124 2.30 3.32 6.05
N LEU A 125 2.34 2.00 6.23
CA LEU A 125 1.97 1.06 5.19
C LEU A 125 0.51 0.65 5.35
N GLN A 126 -0.29 0.93 4.34
CA GLN A 126 -1.65 0.41 4.22
C GLN A 126 -1.60 -0.84 3.34
N VAL A 127 -1.51 -2.00 4.01
CA VAL A 127 -1.32 -3.29 3.32
C VAL A 127 -2.68 -3.91 3.07
N ALA A 128 -3.08 -3.92 1.80
CA ALA A 128 -4.32 -4.57 1.35
C ALA A 128 -4.28 -4.80 -0.16
N ASP A 129 -4.81 -5.93 -0.62
CA ASP A 129 -4.91 -6.22 -2.05
C ASP A 129 -6.03 -5.43 -2.74
N LYS A 130 -7.04 -4.99 -1.98
CA LYS A 130 -8.07 -4.10 -2.50
C LYS A 130 -7.45 -2.74 -2.85
N PRO A 131 -7.67 -2.24 -4.07
CA PRO A 131 -7.18 -0.92 -4.45
C PRO A 131 -7.66 0.16 -3.50
N ALA A 132 -6.71 0.90 -2.93
CA ALA A 132 -7.02 2.04 -2.08
C ALA A 132 -7.41 3.24 -2.94
N ASP A 133 -8.37 4.03 -2.44
CA ASP A 133 -8.63 5.36 -2.98
C ASP A 133 -7.56 6.32 -2.45
N LEU A 134 -6.70 6.78 -3.33
CA LEU A 134 -5.58 7.67 -2.97
C LEU A 134 -6.06 9.03 -2.46
N ILE A 135 -7.17 9.53 -3.02
CA ILE A 135 -7.65 10.88 -2.74
C ILE A 135 -8.42 10.90 -1.42
N SER A 136 -9.43 10.04 -1.28
CA SER A 136 -10.26 9.99 -0.07
C SER A 136 -9.55 9.31 1.10
N GLY A 137 -8.64 8.36 0.80
CA GLY A 137 -7.87 7.59 1.78
C GLY A 137 -6.65 8.30 2.34
N ASN A 138 -6.37 9.53 1.88
CA ASN A 138 -5.21 10.30 2.31
C ASN A 138 -3.89 9.53 2.17
N ILE A 139 -3.70 8.92 1.00
CA ILE A 139 -2.55 8.10 0.65
C ILE A 139 -1.66 8.88 -0.31
N ASP A 140 -0.38 9.02 0.01
CA ASP A 140 0.58 9.75 -0.82
C ASP A 140 0.89 9.00 -2.12
N CYS A 141 1.03 7.67 -2.05
CA CYS A 141 1.22 6.82 -3.23
C CYS A 141 0.76 5.38 -3.01
N ALA A 142 0.56 4.65 -4.12
CA ALA A 142 0.31 3.22 -4.10
C ALA A 142 1.29 2.48 -5.00
N ILE A 143 1.74 1.29 -4.56
CA ILE A 143 2.53 0.38 -5.38
C ILE A 143 1.57 -0.64 -5.98
N ARG A 144 1.52 -0.70 -7.32
CA ARG A 144 0.58 -1.52 -8.06
C ARG A 144 1.27 -2.30 -9.18
N GLY A 145 0.92 -3.57 -9.29
CA GLY A 145 1.27 -4.41 -10.43
C GLY A 145 0.23 -4.32 -11.54
N GLY A 146 0.68 -4.46 -12.78
CA GLY A 146 -0.14 -4.54 -13.96
C GLY A 146 -0.06 -3.34 -14.89
N PRO A 147 -0.69 -3.48 -16.07
CA PRO A 147 -0.84 -2.35 -16.97
C PRO A 147 -1.67 -1.27 -16.29
N MET A 148 -1.28 -0.03 -16.51
CA MET A 148 -2.02 1.13 -15.99
C MET A 148 -3.06 1.55 -17.02
N GLU A 149 -4.31 1.64 -16.58
CA GLU A 149 -5.38 2.26 -17.37
C GLU A 149 -5.25 3.79 -17.33
N ASP A 150 -5.81 4.47 -18.34
CA ASP A 150 -5.88 5.92 -18.35
C ASP A 150 -6.59 6.43 -17.10
N SER A 151 -5.87 7.18 -16.27
CA SER A 151 -6.38 7.73 -15.03
C SER A 151 -5.87 9.16 -14.82
N THR A 152 -6.51 9.87 -13.90
CA THR A 152 -6.06 11.20 -13.45
C THR A 152 -4.78 11.13 -12.59
N LEU A 153 -4.33 9.92 -12.29
CA LEU A 153 -3.14 9.64 -11.48
C LEU A 153 -1.88 9.61 -12.36
N ILE A 154 -0.75 9.89 -11.74
CA ILE A 154 0.56 9.67 -12.36
C ILE A 154 1.02 8.27 -12.00
N ALA A 155 1.47 7.50 -13.01
CA ALA A 155 2.09 6.21 -12.82
C ALA A 155 3.55 6.25 -13.27
N ARG A 156 4.48 5.89 -12.39
CA ARG A 156 5.90 5.72 -12.72
C ARG A 156 6.26 4.25 -12.58
N LYS A 157 6.72 3.64 -13.67
CA LYS A 157 7.23 2.28 -13.64
C LYS A 157 8.47 2.22 -12.72
N ILE A 158 8.49 1.23 -11.82
CA ILE A 158 9.57 0.99 -10.85
C ILE A 158 10.34 -0.30 -11.11
N GLY A 159 9.74 -1.24 -11.84
CA GLY A 159 10.34 -2.52 -12.17
C GLY A 159 9.35 -3.47 -12.79
N GLU A 160 9.74 -4.73 -12.85
CA GLU A 160 8.92 -5.82 -13.33
C GLU A 160 9.07 -7.02 -12.39
N ALA A 161 8.09 -7.91 -12.38
CA ALA A 161 8.17 -9.16 -11.64
C ALA A 161 7.80 -10.33 -12.55
N THR A 162 8.43 -11.45 -12.34
CA THR A 162 8.16 -12.69 -13.09
C THR A 162 7.08 -13.51 -12.37
N LEU A 163 6.10 -13.99 -13.12
CA LEU A 163 5.12 -14.97 -12.66
C LEU A 163 5.65 -16.39 -12.87
N VAL A 164 5.32 -17.27 -11.96
CA VAL A 164 5.63 -18.70 -12.05
C VAL A 164 4.36 -19.52 -11.79
N THR A 165 4.20 -20.61 -12.51
CA THR A 165 3.12 -21.59 -12.30
C THR A 165 3.70 -22.78 -11.55
N CYS A 166 3.10 -23.16 -10.41
CA CYS A 166 3.65 -24.21 -9.56
C CYS A 166 2.58 -25.00 -8.82
N ALA A 167 3.00 -26.14 -8.30
CA ALA A 167 2.21 -27.00 -7.41
C ALA A 167 3.15 -27.77 -6.48
N THR A 168 2.61 -28.38 -5.42
CA THR A 168 3.38 -29.28 -4.56
C THR A 168 3.69 -30.60 -5.26
N PRO A 169 4.82 -31.26 -4.92
CA PRO A 169 5.14 -32.60 -5.42
C PRO A 169 4.02 -33.62 -5.18
N GLY A 170 3.39 -33.56 -4.01
CA GLY A 170 2.28 -34.46 -3.66
C GLY A 170 1.04 -34.24 -4.52
N TYR A 171 0.74 -32.98 -4.89
CA TYR A 171 -0.32 -32.71 -5.85
C TYR A 171 0.00 -33.27 -7.23
N LEU A 172 1.23 -33.05 -7.74
CA LEU A 172 1.66 -33.53 -9.04
C LEU A 172 1.71 -35.05 -9.13
N GLN A 173 2.12 -35.71 -8.04
CA GLN A 173 2.08 -37.17 -7.95
C GLN A 173 0.64 -37.73 -8.10
N ARG A 174 -0.34 -37.02 -7.55
CA ARG A 174 -1.75 -37.47 -7.54
C ARG A 174 -2.48 -37.15 -8.85
N TYR A 175 -2.22 -35.98 -9.44
CA TYR A 175 -2.98 -35.45 -10.57
C TYR A 175 -2.20 -35.41 -11.89
N GLY A 176 -0.92 -35.75 -11.86
CA GLY A 176 -0.02 -35.64 -13.01
C GLY A 176 0.62 -34.24 -13.12
N THR A 177 1.64 -34.13 -13.96
CA THR A 177 2.31 -32.87 -14.30
C THR A 177 1.86 -32.44 -15.69
N PRO A 178 1.16 -31.29 -15.82
CA PRO A 178 0.70 -30.82 -17.12
C PRO A 178 1.87 -30.46 -18.03
N ALA A 179 1.85 -30.92 -19.28
CA ALA A 179 2.87 -30.59 -20.28
C ALA A 179 2.56 -29.34 -21.10
N SER A 180 1.30 -28.88 -21.08
CA SER A 180 0.85 -27.69 -21.77
C SER A 180 -0.22 -26.95 -20.96
N PRO A 181 -0.43 -25.63 -21.21
CA PRO A 181 -1.53 -24.88 -20.58
C PRO A 181 -2.92 -25.47 -20.85
N ASP A 182 -3.13 -26.11 -21.99
CA ASP A 182 -4.42 -26.68 -22.35
C ASP A 182 -4.83 -27.83 -21.43
N GLU A 183 -3.85 -28.59 -20.90
CA GLU A 183 -4.09 -29.69 -19.96
C GLU A 183 -4.64 -29.19 -18.62
N LEU A 184 -4.44 -27.89 -18.28
CA LEU A 184 -4.99 -27.30 -17.07
C LEU A 184 -6.52 -27.22 -17.08
N HIS A 185 -7.16 -27.29 -18.25
CA HIS A 185 -8.62 -27.36 -18.37
C HIS A 185 -9.23 -28.67 -17.88
N HIS A 186 -8.42 -29.74 -17.87
CA HIS A 186 -8.89 -31.07 -17.62
C HIS A 186 -8.09 -31.79 -16.53
N GLY A 187 -8.76 -32.19 -15.47
CA GLY A 187 -8.14 -33.02 -14.43
C GLY A 187 -7.32 -32.24 -13.38
N HIS A 188 -7.09 -30.97 -13.56
CA HIS A 188 -6.35 -30.17 -12.59
C HIS A 188 -7.26 -29.21 -11.80
N ARG A 189 -6.87 -28.94 -10.55
CA ARG A 189 -7.51 -27.94 -9.69
C ARG A 189 -6.72 -26.65 -9.75
N LEU A 190 -7.36 -25.58 -10.20
CA LEU A 190 -6.74 -24.26 -10.28
C LEU A 190 -7.17 -23.41 -9.09
N ILE A 191 -6.19 -22.82 -8.43
CA ILE A 191 -6.40 -21.83 -7.38
C ILE A 191 -6.18 -20.47 -8.05
N SER A 192 -7.26 -19.72 -8.21
CA SER A 192 -7.22 -18.43 -8.90
C SER A 192 -7.18 -17.27 -7.94
N TYR A 193 -6.33 -16.30 -8.25
CA TYR A 193 -6.37 -15.03 -7.58
C TYR A 193 -7.57 -14.22 -8.10
N LEU A 194 -8.45 -13.79 -7.20
CA LEU A 194 -9.61 -13.00 -7.53
C LEU A 194 -9.30 -11.51 -7.43
N SER A 195 -9.75 -10.73 -8.39
CA SER A 195 -9.68 -9.28 -8.29
C SER A 195 -10.42 -8.79 -7.06
N PRO A 196 -9.76 -8.13 -6.09
CA PRO A 196 -10.44 -7.61 -4.90
C PRO A 196 -11.46 -6.50 -5.20
N ALA A 197 -11.36 -5.90 -6.40
CA ALA A 197 -12.29 -4.87 -6.85
C ALA A 197 -13.55 -5.45 -7.51
N SER A 198 -13.41 -6.48 -8.35
CA SER A 198 -14.52 -7.04 -9.16
C SER A 198 -14.98 -8.43 -8.75
N GLY A 199 -14.22 -9.14 -7.91
CA GLY A 199 -14.45 -10.54 -7.55
C GLY A 199 -14.19 -11.53 -8.68
N ARG A 200 -13.76 -11.09 -9.87
CA ARG A 200 -13.48 -11.95 -11.01
C ARG A 200 -12.09 -12.57 -10.89
N ALA A 201 -11.96 -13.83 -11.30
CA ALA A 201 -10.67 -14.49 -11.36
C ALA A 201 -9.78 -13.82 -12.42
N PHE A 202 -8.52 -13.56 -12.06
CA PHE A 202 -7.52 -13.25 -13.05
C PHE A 202 -7.20 -14.51 -13.87
N PRO A 203 -7.04 -14.39 -15.20
CA PRO A 203 -6.65 -15.51 -16.03
C PRO A 203 -5.23 -15.95 -15.72
N PHE A 204 -4.95 -17.25 -15.83
CA PHE A 204 -3.58 -17.72 -15.92
C PHE A 204 -2.98 -17.26 -17.24
N ARG A 205 -1.76 -16.74 -17.17
CA ARG A 205 -1.05 -16.19 -18.33
C ARG A 205 0.09 -17.08 -18.74
N PHE A 206 0.29 -17.21 -20.02
CA PHE A 206 1.36 -18.03 -20.60
C PHE A 206 1.95 -17.32 -21.80
N THR A 207 3.24 -17.49 -22.03
CA THR A 207 3.92 -16.96 -23.21
C THR A 207 4.85 -18.02 -23.75
N ARG A 208 4.75 -18.30 -25.05
CA ARG A 208 5.68 -19.21 -25.74
C ARG A 208 6.00 -18.67 -27.11
N HIS A 209 7.29 -18.63 -27.46
CA HIS A 209 7.75 -18.09 -28.76
C HIS A 209 7.21 -16.67 -29.06
N GLY A 210 7.09 -15.83 -28.04
CA GLY A 210 6.58 -14.46 -28.18
C GLY A 210 5.05 -14.34 -28.29
N VAL A 211 4.32 -15.45 -28.29
CA VAL A 211 2.86 -15.47 -28.31
C VAL A 211 2.34 -15.61 -26.88
N SER A 212 1.59 -14.60 -26.42
CA SER A 212 0.93 -14.63 -25.10
C SER A 212 -0.49 -15.15 -25.22
N THR A 213 -0.85 -16.05 -24.30
CA THR A 213 -2.20 -16.64 -24.19
C THR A 213 -2.70 -16.48 -22.75
N GLU A 214 -4.00 -16.34 -22.60
CA GLU A 214 -4.68 -16.28 -21.32
C GLU A 214 -5.64 -17.46 -21.19
N LEU A 215 -5.50 -18.21 -20.10
CA LEU A 215 -6.38 -19.30 -19.74
C LEU A 215 -7.42 -18.78 -18.76
N LYS A 216 -8.66 -18.65 -19.20
CA LYS A 216 -9.81 -18.30 -18.35
C LYS A 216 -10.49 -19.61 -17.94
N THR A 217 -10.50 -19.88 -16.66
CA THR A 217 -11.17 -21.05 -16.09
C THR A 217 -12.04 -20.64 -14.92
N GLU A 218 -13.05 -21.44 -14.63
CA GLU A 218 -13.74 -21.34 -13.35
C GLU A 218 -12.80 -21.91 -12.26
N PRO A 219 -12.49 -21.13 -11.22
CA PRO A 219 -11.58 -21.57 -10.18
C PRO A 219 -12.22 -22.68 -9.32
N HIS A 220 -11.46 -23.71 -8.98
CA HIS A 220 -11.84 -24.63 -7.91
C HIS A 220 -11.79 -23.96 -6.54
N LEU A 221 -10.86 -23.02 -6.39
CA LEU A 221 -10.72 -22.17 -5.22
C LEU A 221 -10.33 -20.77 -5.69
N GLY A 222 -11.13 -19.77 -5.34
CA GLY A 222 -10.86 -18.35 -5.62
C GLY A 222 -10.53 -17.60 -4.35
N ILE A 223 -9.42 -16.85 -4.35
CA ILE A 223 -8.90 -16.11 -3.20
C ILE A 223 -8.54 -14.70 -3.64
N ASN A 224 -8.97 -13.69 -2.90
CA ASN A 224 -8.78 -12.26 -3.20
C ASN A 224 -7.70 -11.59 -2.32
N GLU A 225 -6.87 -12.39 -1.66
CA GLU A 225 -5.74 -11.94 -0.84
C GLU A 225 -4.50 -12.75 -1.21
N SER A 226 -3.39 -12.03 -1.47
CA SER A 226 -2.20 -12.60 -2.09
C SER A 226 -1.47 -13.63 -1.23
N ASN A 227 -1.34 -13.39 0.08
CA ASN A 227 -0.66 -14.34 0.96
C ASN A 227 -1.51 -15.61 1.18
N ALA A 228 -2.81 -15.49 1.31
CA ALA A 228 -3.72 -16.63 1.40
C ALA A 228 -3.72 -17.45 0.10
N HIS A 229 -3.60 -16.80 -1.07
CA HIS A 229 -3.47 -17.46 -2.35
C HIS A 229 -2.17 -18.30 -2.43
N ILE A 230 -1.05 -17.75 -1.95
CA ILE A 230 0.24 -18.44 -1.85
C ILE A 230 0.12 -19.65 -0.91
N ALA A 231 -0.40 -19.43 0.30
CA ALA A 231 -0.58 -20.47 1.31
C ALA A 231 -1.45 -21.63 0.82
N ALA A 232 -2.48 -21.37 0.01
CA ALA A 232 -3.30 -22.41 -0.59
C ALA A 232 -2.50 -23.27 -1.58
N GLY A 233 -1.58 -22.67 -2.35
CA GLY A 233 -0.64 -23.38 -3.21
C GLY A 233 0.31 -24.27 -2.41
N GLU A 234 0.91 -23.75 -1.36
CA GLU A 234 1.82 -24.47 -0.45
C GLU A 234 1.12 -25.60 0.30
N ALA A 235 -0.16 -25.42 0.62
CA ALA A 235 -0.99 -26.48 1.20
C ALA A 235 -1.36 -27.60 0.21
N GLY A 236 -0.95 -27.50 -1.07
CA GLY A 236 -1.21 -28.52 -2.10
C GLY A 236 -2.66 -28.62 -2.56
N LEU A 237 -3.45 -27.54 -2.41
CA LEU A 237 -4.86 -27.52 -2.80
C LEU A 237 -5.06 -27.50 -4.31
N GLY A 238 -4.02 -27.14 -5.09
CA GLY A 238 -4.08 -27.08 -6.54
C GLY A 238 -2.85 -26.39 -7.15
N ILE A 239 -2.98 -26.01 -8.40
CA ILE A 239 -1.98 -25.26 -9.16
C ILE A 239 -2.22 -23.77 -8.94
N VAL A 240 -1.17 -23.02 -8.62
CA VAL A 240 -1.17 -21.57 -8.48
C VAL A 240 -0.27 -20.92 -9.51
N GLN A 241 -0.60 -19.70 -9.90
CA GLN A 241 0.30 -18.82 -10.65
C GLN A 241 0.42 -17.51 -9.89
N THR A 242 1.64 -17.20 -9.44
CA THR A 242 1.93 -15.99 -8.66
C THR A 242 3.36 -15.52 -8.90
N PHE A 243 3.77 -14.45 -8.22
CA PHE A 243 5.09 -13.87 -8.40
C PHE A 243 6.20 -14.76 -7.82
N THR A 244 7.29 -14.87 -8.58
CA THR A 244 8.45 -15.68 -8.20
C THR A 244 9.07 -15.24 -6.88
N TYR A 245 9.08 -13.94 -6.57
CA TYR A 245 9.65 -13.41 -5.33
C TYR A 245 8.97 -13.98 -4.09
N SER A 246 7.65 -14.21 -4.14
CA SER A 246 6.88 -14.76 -3.01
C SER A 246 7.09 -16.26 -2.81
N LEU A 247 7.44 -16.98 -3.87
CA LEU A 247 7.62 -18.43 -3.83
C LEU A 247 9.08 -18.88 -3.73
N LYS A 248 10.01 -17.94 -3.72
CA LYS A 248 11.45 -18.24 -3.74
C LYS A 248 11.89 -19.23 -2.67
N PRO A 249 11.45 -19.14 -1.40
CA PRO A 249 11.80 -20.12 -0.38
C PRO A 249 11.21 -21.51 -0.68
N ALA A 250 9.94 -21.60 -1.01
CA ALA A 250 9.25 -22.87 -1.26
C ALA A 250 9.76 -23.59 -2.53
N LEU A 251 10.14 -22.84 -3.56
CA LEU A 251 10.78 -23.38 -4.75
C LEU A 251 12.21 -23.87 -4.44
N ALA A 252 12.96 -23.14 -3.61
CA ALA A 252 14.32 -23.53 -3.23
C ALA A 252 14.35 -24.76 -2.31
N SER A 253 13.37 -24.92 -1.43
CA SER A 253 13.22 -26.11 -0.56
C SER A 253 12.63 -27.32 -1.27
N GLY A 254 12.01 -27.13 -2.45
CA GLY A 254 11.29 -28.18 -3.16
C GLY A 254 9.88 -28.47 -2.62
N GLU A 255 9.38 -27.64 -1.70
CA GLU A 255 7.97 -27.69 -1.26
C GLU A 255 7.00 -27.38 -2.40
N LEU A 256 7.42 -26.49 -3.30
CA LEU A 256 6.75 -26.23 -4.57
C LEU A 256 7.68 -26.57 -5.74
N VAL A 257 7.10 -27.05 -6.81
CA VAL A 257 7.80 -27.34 -8.07
C VAL A 257 7.21 -26.48 -9.17
N GLU A 258 8.07 -25.80 -9.90
CA GLU A 258 7.65 -25.07 -11.09
C GLU A 258 7.23 -26.04 -12.19
N ILE A 259 6.08 -25.77 -12.77
CA ILE A 259 5.54 -26.48 -13.93
C ILE A 259 5.38 -25.51 -15.10
N LEU A 260 5.29 -26.01 -16.32
CA LEU A 260 5.12 -25.19 -17.52
C LEU A 260 6.18 -24.09 -17.68
N SER A 261 7.42 -24.37 -17.26
CA SER A 261 8.53 -23.39 -17.30
C SER A 261 8.82 -22.85 -18.71
N ALA A 262 8.58 -23.66 -19.76
CA ALA A 262 8.68 -23.23 -21.16
C ALA A 262 7.56 -22.23 -21.59
N TRP A 263 6.59 -21.98 -20.71
CA TRP A 263 5.43 -21.14 -20.94
C TRP A 263 5.37 -19.97 -19.96
N ARG A 264 6.48 -19.60 -19.34
CA ARG A 264 6.49 -18.46 -18.40
C ARG A 264 5.89 -17.21 -19.03
N PRO A 265 5.00 -16.51 -18.34
CA PRO A 265 4.44 -15.24 -18.81
C PRO A 265 5.53 -14.20 -19.06
N ALA A 266 5.21 -13.22 -19.88
CA ALA A 266 6.01 -11.99 -19.96
C ALA A 266 6.11 -11.30 -18.59
N PRO A 267 7.21 -10.59 -18.31
CA PRO A 267 7.37 -9.84 -17.07
C PRO A 267 6.20 -8.91 -16.79
N TYR A 268 5.77 -8.86 -15.54
CA TYR A 268 4.61 -8.09 -15.09
C TYR A 268 5.07 -6.75 -14.52
N PRO A 269 4.68 -5.61 -15.12
CA PRO A 269 5.18 -4.31 -14.69
C PRO A 269 4.64 -3.90 -13.34
N PHE A 270 5.47 -3.22 -12.55
CA PHE A 270 5.09 -2.58 -11.30
C PHE A 270 5.27 -1.06 -11.40
N HIS A 271 4.35 -0.33 -10.78
CA HIS A 271 4.30 1.11 -10.82
C HIS A 271 4.08 1.69 -9.43
N VAL A 272 4.67 2.84 -9.16
CA VAL A 272 4.19 3.75 -8.13
C VAL A 272 3.17 4.68 -8.76
N VAL A 273 2.00 4.74 -8.14
CA VAL A 273 0.87 5.56 -8.57
C VAL A 273 0.57 6.61 -7.52
N TYR A 274 0.43 7.86 -7.91
CA TYR A 274 0.16 8.99 -7.03
C TYR A 274 -0.67 10.07 -7.70
N ALA A 275 -1.31 10.94 -6.93
CA ALA A 275 -2.12 12.03 -7.45
C ALA A 275 -1.25 13.03 -8.23
N ARG A 276 -1.85 13.66 -9.26
CA ARG A 276 -1.17 14.71 -10.02
C ARG A 276 -1.09 15.98 -9.16
N HIS A 277 0.08 16.27 -8.63
CA HIS A 277 0.38 17.51 -7.93
C HIS A 277 1.20 18.46 -8.80
N ARG A 278 1.03 19.77 -8.61
CA ARG A 278 1.88 20.77 -9.25
C ARG A 278 3.35 20.61 -8.81
N HIS A 279 3.56 20.21 -7.57
CA HIS A 279 4.85 19.89 -6.99
C HIS A 279 4.73 18.58 -6.21
N VAL A 280 5.54 17.60 -6.59
CA VAL A 280 5.63 16.32 -5.85
C VAL A 280 6.39 16.57 -4.56
N PRO A 281 5.83 16.22 -3.39
CA PRO A 281 6.47 16.37 -2.10
C PRO A 281 7.89 15.77 -2.06
N PRO A 282 8.89 16.45 -1.48
CA PRO A 282 10.26 15.93 -1.39
C PRO A 282 10.34 14.53 -0.78
N ARG A 283 9.58 14.25 0.28
CA ARG A 283 9.50 12.91 0.91
C ARG A 283 9.01 11.83 -0.06
N LEU A 284 8.00 12.15 -0.87
CA LEU A 284 7.46 11.23 -1.87
C LEU A 284 8.45 11.04 -3.03
N ARG A 285 9.12 12.11 -3.47
CA ARG A 285 10.10 12.04 -4.55
C ARG A 285 11.26 11.12 -4.20
N VAL A 286 11.87 11.31 -3.03
CA VAL A 286 13.02 10.47 -2.62
C VAL A 286 12.62 9.01 -2.43
N PHE A 287 11.39 8.75 -1.98
CA PHE A 287 10.87 7.40 -1.88
C PHE A 287 10.70 6.75 -3.26
N ILE A 288 10.09 7.46 -4.20
CA ILE A 288 9.87 6.95 -5.56
C ILE A 288 11.21 6.69 -6.27
N ASP A 289 12.19 7.60 -6.13
CA ASP A 289 13.50 7.46 -6.74
C ASP A 289 14.29 6.29 -6.12
N TRP A 290 14.26 6.16 -4.79
CA TRP A 290 14.84 5.02 -4.09
C TRP A 290 14.19 3.70 -4.50
N LEU A 291 12.86 3.63 -4.49
CA LEU A 291 12.14 2.41 -4.82
C LEU A 291 12.39 1.97 -6.27
N ALA A 292 12.47 2.89 -7.22
CA ALA A 292 12.81 2.58 -8.61
C ALA A 292 14.25 2.07 -8.79
N ALA A 293 15.15 2.39 -7.84
CA ALA A 293 16.52 1.90 -7.87
C ALA A 293 16.68 0.51 -7.24
N VAL A 294 15.81 0.13 -6.27
CA VAL A 294 15.95 -1.11 -5.49
C VAL A 294 14.88 -2.15 -5.78
N PHE A 295 13.79 -1.79 -6.48
CA PHE A 295 12.71 -2.73 -6.78
C PHE A 295 13.28 -3.85 -7.67
N PRO A 296 13.02 -5.13 -7.36
CA PRO A 296 13.51 -6.26 -8.15
C PRO A 296 13.05 -6.17 -9.61
N ALA A 297 14.01 -6.38 -10.52
CA ALA A 297 13.74 -6.50 -11.95
C ALA A 297 13.51 -7.97 -12.32
#